data_4cf2ad31e1063bb9503f653e3c6899eb
#
_entry.id   4cf2ad31e1063bb9503f653e3c6899eb
#
_cell.length_a   1.000
_cell.length_b   1.000
_cell.length_c   1.000
_cell.angle_alpha   90.00
_cell.angle_beta   90.00
_cell.angle_gamma   90.00
#
_symmetry.space_group_name_H-M   'P 1'
#
loop_
_entity.id
_entity.type
_entity.pdbx_description
1 polymer ?
#
loop_
_entity_poly.entity_id
_entity_poly.type
_entity_poly.pdbx_seq_one_letter_code
_entity_poly.pdbx_strand_id
1 'polypeptide(L)'
;CWAFASLTALESSLLPGKPMTFAVDHMSMHNSFLLGQDEGGEYTMSMAYLLAWQGPVPESQDPYGDGVSPDGLTPSVHVQEIQVLPSKDYEAIKRAVYLRGGVQSSLYTSMRDYRSQSVYYNRETNSYCYIGNEKPNHDSVIVGWDDNYSRENFNLDLAGDGAFICTNSWGEDFGDQGYF
;
A
#
# COMPACT_ATOMS: atom_id res chain seq x y z
N CYS A 1 3.30 -5.74 4.34
CA CYS A 1 3.09 -4.48 3.59
C CYS A 1 2.52 -4.72 2.18
N TRP A 2 3.22 -5.49 1.31
CA TRP A 2 2.85 -5.66 -0.10
C TRP A 2 1.40 -6.14 -0.31
N ALA A 3 0.94 -7.14 0.43
CA ALA A 3 -0.42 -7.66 0.34
C ALA A 3 -1.46 -6.66 0.84
N PHE A 4 -1.18 -5.98 1.98
CA PHE A 4 -2.03 -4.89 2.47
C PHE A 4 -2.19 -3.79 1.43
N ALA A 5 -1.08 -3.27 0.91
CA ALA A 5 -1.12 -2.17 -0.05
C ALA A 5 -1.89 -2.54 -1.33
N SER A 6 -1.68 -3.74 -1.86
CA SER A 6 -2.40 -4.20 -3.05
C SER A 6 -3.90 -4.36 -2.82
N LEU A 7 -4.30 -4.95 -1.71
CA LEU A 7 -5.72 -5.12 -1.39
C LEU A 7 -6.38 -3.79 -1.03
N THR A 8 -5.73 -2.91 -0.27
CA THR A 8 -6.25 -1.57 0.01
C THR A 8 -6.45 -0.75 -1.28
N ALA A 9 -5.51 -0.82 -2.23
CA ALA A 9 -5.69 -0.16 -3.53
C ALA A 9 -6.90 -0.73 -4.28
N LEU A 10 -7.09 -2.04 -4.29
CA LEU A 10 -8.25 -2.69 -4.91
C LEU A 10 -9.56 -2.30 -4.20
N GLU A 11 -9.60 -2.36 -2.87
CA GLU A 11 -10.75 -1.97 -2.04
C GLU A 11 -11.18 -0.53 -2.34
N SER A 12 -10.22 0.39 -2.41
CA SER A 12 -10.49 1.79 -2.72
C SER A 12 -11.09 1.97 -4.12
N SER A 13 -10.70 1.15 -5.08
CA SER A 13 -11.23 1.20 -6.45
C SER A 13 -12.71 0.78 -6.54
N LEU A 14 -13.21 0.07 -5.54
CA LEU A 14 -14.61 -0.37 -5.46
C LEU A 14 -15.52 0.66 -4.78
N LEU A 15 -14.95 1.67 -4.14
CA LEU A 15 -15.69 2.73 -3.46
C LEU A 15 -16.25 3.77 -4.44
N PRO A 16 -17.40 4.39 -4.12
CA PRO A 16 -18.33 4.07 -3.01
C PRO A 16 -19.31 2.95 -3.37
N GLY A 17 -19.25 2.42 -4.58
CA GLY A 17 -20.29 1.55 -5.13
C GLY A 17 -20.40 0.18 -4.46
N LYS A 18 -19.27 -0.41 -4.12
CA LYS A 18 -19.20 -1.76 -3.53
C LYS A 18 -18.11 -1.84 -2.46
N PRO A 19 -18.35 -1.33 -1.24
CA PRO A 19 -17.40 -1.46 -0.15
C PRO A 19 -17.11 -2.93 0.17
N MET A 20 -15.84 -3.32 0.14
CA MET A 20 -15.37 -4.67 0.46
C MET A 20 -14.07 -4.58 1.23
N THR A 21 -13.80 -5.58 2.07
CA THR A 21 -12.52 -5.80 2.74
C THR A 21 -12.03 -7.21 2.41
N PHE A 22 -10.78 -7.33 2.00
CA PHE A 22 -10.21 -8.56 1.52
C PHE A 22 -9.16 -9.15 2.47
N ALA A 23 -9.06 -10.48 2.46
CA ALA A 23 -8.21 -11.27 3.32
C ALA A 23 -6.74 -11.15 2.92
N VAL A 24 -5.95 -10.49 3.77
CA VAL A 24 -4.50 -10.35 3.60
C VAL A 24 -3.79 -11.68 3.81
N ASP A 25 -4.23 -12.48 4.79
CA ASP A 25 -3.64 -13.79 5.07
C ASP A 25 -3.79 -14.72 3.87
N HIS A 26 -4.95 -14.72 3.20
CA HIS A 26 -5.14 -15.52 1.99
C HIS A 26 -4.17 -15.12 0.86
N MET A 27 -4.01 -13.83 0.58
CA MET A 27 -3.04 -13.40 -0.44
C MET A 27 -1.61 -13.76 -0.07
N SER A 28 -1.22 -13.62 1.18
CA SER A 28 0.15 -13.89 1.62
C SER A 28 0.49 -15.37 1.71
N MET A 29 -0.49 -16.24 1.92
CA MET A 29 -0.28 -17.69 2.10
C MET A 29 -0.67 -18.53 0.86
N HIS A 30 -1.62 -18.08 0.03
CA HIS A 30 -2.12 -18.81 -1.15
C HIS A 30 -1.67 -18.19 -2.49
N ASN A 31 -0.60 -17.42 -2.50
CA ASN A 31 0.02 -16.99 -3.76
C ASN A 31 0.89 -18.13 -4.35
N SER A 32 1.35 -17.95 -5.58
CA SER A 32 2.14 -18.97 -6.30
C SER A 32 3.64 -18.96 -5.95
N PHE A 33 4.06 -18.20 -4.94
CA PHE A 33 5.45 -18.07 -4.53
C PHE A 33 5.71 -18.83 -3.23
N LEU A 34 6.86 -19.47 -3.13
CA LEU A 34 7.27 -20.25 -1.94
C LEU A 34 7.99 -19.33 -0.93
N LEU A 35 7.31 -18.26 -0.51
CA LEU A 35 7.79 -17.36 0.53
C LEU A 35 6.82 -17.43 1.72
N GLY A 36 7.37 -17.56 2.92
CA GLY A 36 6.58 -17.47 4.15
C GLY A 36 6.04 -16.06 4.35
N GLN A 37 4.96 -15.95 5.12
CA GLN A 37 4.30 -14.67 5.39
C GLN A 37 5.27 -13.63 5.99
N ASP A 38 6.23 -14.07 6.81
CA ASP A 38 7.23 -13.22 7.46
C ASP A 38 8.45 -12.88 6.58
N GLU A 39 8.57 -13.49 5.41
CA GLU A 39 9.71 -13.29 4.52
C GLU A 39 9.57 -12.08 3.60
N GLY A 40 8.43 -11.37 3.67
CA GLY A 40 8.14 -10.22 2.84
C GLY A 40 7.60 -10.61 1.46
N GLY A 41 7.75 -9.72 0.52
CA GLY A 41 7.25 -9.87 -0.85
C GLY A 41 7.24 -8.54 -1.58
N GLU A 42 6.69 -8.54 -2.79
CA GLU A 42 6.61 -7.35 -3.63
C GLU A 42 5.31 -7.34 -4.45
N TYR A 43 5.00 -6.21 -5.05
CA TYR A 43 3.77 -5.99 -5.82
C TYR A 43 3.56 -6.98 -6.98
N THR A 44 4.61 -7.55 -7.55
CA THR A 44 4.48 -8.56 -8.62
C THR A 44 3.84 -9.85 -8.11
N MET A 45 4.01 -10.18 -6.83
CA MET A 45 3.34 -11.32 -6.20
C MET A 45 1.82 -11.06 -6.09
N SER A 46 1.42 -9.86 -5.73
CA SER A 46 0.01 -9.44 -5.72
C SER A 46 -0.59 -9.49 -7.13
N MET A 47 0.15 -8.99 -8.12
CA MET A 47 -0.28 -9.03 -9.53
C MET A 47 -0.53 -10.46 -9.99
N ALA A 48 0.40 -11.37 -9.71
CA ALA A 48 0.26 -12.78 -10.07
C ALA A 48 -0.97 -13.41 -9.41
N TYR A 49 -1.15 -13.22 -8.11
CA TYR A 49 -2.30 -13.72 -7.36
C TYR A 49 -3.64 -13.19 -7.89
N LEU A 50 -3.74 -11.88 -8.11
CA LEU A 50 -4.98 -11.25 -8.56
C LEU A 50 -5.33 -11.59 -10.02
N LEU A 51 -4.35 -11.57 -10.93
CA LEU A 51 -4.57 -11.86 -12.34
C LEU A 51 -4.78 -13.37 -12.62
N ALA A 52 -4.25 -14.25 -11.77
CA ALA A 52 -4.54 -15.68 -11.83
C ALA A 52 -5.89 -16.04 -11.18
N TRP A 53 -6.61 -15.06 -10.63
CA TRP A 53 -7.89 -15.25 -9.93
C TRP A 53 -7.82 -16.23 -8.76
N GLN A 54 -6.67 -16.28 -8.08
CA GLN A 54 -6.50 -17.02 -6.83
C GLN A 54 -7.27 -16.37 -5.68
N GLY A 55 -7.51 -15.08 -5.76
CA GLY A 55 -8.34 -14.23 -4.92
C GLY A 55 -8.76 -12.97 -5.68
N PRO A 56 -9.22 -11.92 -4.96
CA PRO A 56 -9.27 -11.80 -3.49
C PRO A 56 -10.48 -12.49 -2.88
N VAL A 57 -10.30 -12.99 -1.66
CA VAL A 57 -11.40 -13.52 -0.84
C VAL A 57 -11.79 -12.50 0.24
N PRO A 58 -13.05 -12.53 0.74
CA PRO A 58 -13.46 -11.60 1.80
C PRO A 58 -12.68 -11.82 3.10
N GLU A 59 -12.32 -10.75 3.79
CA GLU A 59 -11.68 -10.78 5.12
C GLU A 59 -12.49 -11.59 6.14
N SER A 60 -13.82 -11.60 6.06
CA SER A 60 -14.69 -12.37 6.95
C SER A 60 -14.54 -13.89 6.82
N GLN A 61 -13.93 -14.38 5.75
CA GLN A 61 -13.69 -15.81 5.54
C GLN A 61 -12.28 -16.25 5.96
N ASP A 62 -11.36 -15.31 6.08
CA ASP A 62 -9.96 -15.53 6.46
C ASP A 62 -9.41 -14.29 7.17
N PRO A 63 -9.76 -14.08 8.46
CA PRO A 63 -9.37 -12.91 9.23
C PRO A 63 -7.86 -12.84 9.43
N TYR A 64 -7.31 -11.64 9.32
CA TYR A 64 -5.88 -11.39 9.43
C TYR A 64 -5.32 -11.69 10.82
N GLY A 65 -4.17 -12.37 10.87
CA GLY A 65 -3.27 -12.39 12.01
C GLY A 65 -3.35 -13.63 12.89
N ASP A 66 -4.08 -14.66 12.50
CA ASP A 66 -4.10 -15.94 13.21
C ASP A 66 -3.03 -16.94 12.71
N GLY A 67 -2.34 -16.57 11.60
CA GLY A 67 -1.24 -17.37 11.03
C GLY A 67 -1.71 -18.61 10.27
N VAL A 68 -3.00 -18.71 9.95
CA VAL A 68 -3.61 -19.79 9.17
C VAL A 68 -4.48 -19.19 8.08
N SER A 69 -4.55 -19.90 6.95
CA SER A 69 -5.46 -19.54 5.87
C SER A 69 -6.12 -20.80 5.33
N PRO A 70 -7.46 -20.89 5.35
CA PRO A 70 -8.17 -22.08 4.89
C PRO A 70 -8.00 -22.33 3.39
N ASP A 71 -7.88 -23.59 3.01
CA ASP A 71 -7.91 -24.01 1.61
C ASP A 71 -9.32 -23.91 1.01
N GLY A 72 -9.40 -23.72 -0.31
CA GLY A 72 -10.63 -23.84 -1.08
C GLY A 72 -11.57 -22.65 -0.98
N LEU A 73 -11.13 -21.52 -0.45
CA LEU A 73 -11.90 -20.27 -0.49
C LEU A 73 -12.05 -19.77 -1.93
N THR A 74 -13.20 -19.17 -2.21
CA THR A 74 -13.54 -18.71 -3.56
C THR A 74 -13.39 -17.19 -3.66
N PRO A 75 -12.73 -16.68 -4.72
CA PRO A 75 -12.67 -15.25 -4.99
C PRO A 75 -14.06 -14.61 -5.05
N SER A 76 -14.22 -13.45 -4.44
CA SER A 76 -15.49 -12.71 -4.44
C SER A 76 -15.61 -11.71 -5.58
N VAL A 77 -14.50 -11.32 -6.16
CA VAL A 77 -14.37 -10.52 -7.38
C VAL A 77 -13.17 -11.01 -8.19
N HIS A 78 -13.11 -10.63 -9.46
CA HIS A 78 -12.00 -10.98 -10.34
C HIS A 78 -11.35 -9.71 -10.90
N VAL A 79 -10.04 -9.56 -10.72
CA VAL A 79 -9.27 -8.47 -11.32
C VAL A 79 -9.03 -8.80 -12.78
N GLN A 80 -9.45 -7.90 -13.67
CA GLN A 80 -9.33 -8.05 -15.13
C GLN A 80 -8.08 -7.35 -15.67
N GLU A 81 -7.65 -6.27 -15.00
CA GLU A 81 -6.56 -5.42 -15.47
C GLU A 81 -5.84 -4.79 -14.27
N ILE A 82 -4.53 -4.71 -14.37
CA ILE A 82 -3.68 -3.95 -13.45
C ILE A 82 -2.82 -3.00 -14.29
N GLN A 83 -2.90 -1.70 -14.01
CA GLN A 83 -2.06 -0.70 -14.64
C GLN A 83 -0.81 -0.44 -13.83
N VAL A 84 0.34 -0.52 -14.49
CA VAL A 84 1.62 -0.09 -13.91
C VAL A 84 1.93 1.30 -14.45
N LEU A 85 2.02 2.28 -13.55
CA LEU A 85 2.30 3.66 -13.90
C LEU A 85 3.81 3.91 -13.93
N PRO A 86 4.30 4.81 -14.80
CA PRO A 86 5.70 5.22 -14.77
C PRO A 86 6.05 5.83 -13.40
N SER A 87 7.19 5.43 -12.86
CA SER A 87 7.70 5.99 -11.61
C SER A 87 7.89 7.50 -11.73
N LYS A 88 7.44 8.25 -10.71
CA LYS A 88 7.55 9.71 -10.63
C LYS A 88 6.77 10.49 -11.71
N ASP A 89 5.89 9.85 -12.45
CA ASP A 89 4.89 10.55 -13.27
C ASP A 89 3.74 11.00 -12.36
N TYR A 90 3.95 12.12 -11.67
CA TYR A 90 3.02 12.62 -10.65
C TYR A 90 1.64 12.93 -11.21
N GLU A 91 1.55 13.42 -12.43
CA GLU A 91 0.27 13.71 -13.08
C GLU A 91 -0.49 12.43 -13.42
N ALA A 92 0.19 11.39 -13.92
CA ALA A 92 -0.43 10.09 -14.14
C ALA A 92 -0.90 9.45 -12.82
N ILE A 93 -0.11 9.58 -11.75
CA ILE A 93 -0.47 9.07 -10.42
C ILE A 93 -1.71 9.81 -9.87
N LYS A 94 -1.72 11.15 -9.87
CA LYS A 94 -2.86 11.96 -9.43
C LYS A 94 -4.13 11.61 -10.22
N ARG A 95 -3.99 11.48 -11.53
CA ARG A 95 -5.11 11.09 -12.40
C ARG A 95 -5.64 9.70 -12.05
N ALA A 96 -4.77 8.73 -11.79
CA ALA A 96 -5.18 7.39 -11.40
C ALA A 96 -5.90 7.39 -10.05
N VAL A 97 -5.37 8.09 -9.04
CA VAL A 97 -6.02 8.26 -7.73
C VAL A 97 -7.40 8.88 -7.88
N TYR A 98 -7.54 9.95 -8.66
CA TYR A 98 -8.80 10.64 -8.86
C TYR A 98 -9.87 9.78 -9.58
N LEU A 99 -9.45 9.03 -10.61
CA LEU A 99 -10.37 8.29 -11.47
C LEU A 99 -10.64 6.86 -11.00
N ARG A 100 -9.71 6.24 -10.26
CA ARG A 100 -9.71 4.80 -10.00
C ARG A 100 -9.60 4.44 -8.52
N GLY A 101 -9.17 5.35 -7.66
CA GLY A 101 -8.90 5.10 -6.25
C GLY A 101 -7.42 4.97 -5.97
N GLY A 102 -7.06 4.38 -4.81
CA GLY A 102 -5.69 4.33 -4.34
C GLY A 102 -4.71 3.64 -5.29
N VAL A 103 -3.49 4.12 -5.31
CA VAL A 103 -2.38 3.60 -6.12
C VAL A 103 -1.31 3.02 -5.20
N GLN A 104 -1.06 1.72 -5.28
CA GLN A 104 0.04 1.09 -4.57
C GLN A 104 1.37 1.72 -4.99
N SER A 105 2.19 2.07 -4.00
CA SER A 105 3.47 2.72 -4.21
C SER A 105 4.55 2.07 -3.37
N SER A 106 5.66 1.71 -4.00
CA SER A 106 6.82 1.16 -3.32
C SER A 106 7.78 2.28 -2.94
N LEU A 107 8.27 2.26 -1.71
CA LEU A 107 9.21 3.23 -1.16
C LEU A 107 10.31 2.55 -0.34
N TYR A 108 11.43 3.25 -0.17
CA TYR A 108 12.43 2.85 0.81
C TYR A 108 12.07 3.39 2.18
N THR A 109 12.20 2.59 3.22
CA THR A 109 12.14 3.07 4.60
C THR A 109 13.12 2.30 5.49
N SER A 110 13.74 3.01 6.43
CA SER A 110 14.52 2.41 7.53
C SER A 110 13.64 2.05 8.74
N MET A 111 12.39 2.50 8.74
CA MET A 111 11.41 2.17 9.79
C MET A 111 10.83 0.76 9.56
N ARG A 112 10.55 0.06 10.67
CA ARG A 112 9.98 -1.30 10.66
C ARG A 112 8.55 -1.34 11.19
N ASP A 113 8.19 -0.37 11.99
CA ASP A 113 6.89 -0.25 12.64
C ASP A 113 6.63 1.21 13.06
N TYR A 114 5.46 1.46 13.64
CA TYR A 114 5.05 2.79 14.11
C TYR A 114 5.93 3.38 15.24
N ARG A 115 6.74 2.56 15.93
CA ARG A 115 7.66 3.00 16.99
C ARG A 115 9.04 3.38 16.48
N SER A 116 9.38 2.90 15.29
CA SER A 116 10.69 3.15 14.70
C SER A 116 10.90 4.65 14.44
N GLN A 117 12.16 5.08 14.50
CA GLN A 117 12.57 6.43 14.16
C GLN A 117 13.32 6.44 12.83
N SER A 118 13.20 7.51 12.09
CA SER A 118 13.96 7.75 10.86
C SER A 118 14.25 9.23 10.70
N VAL A 119 15.43 9.56 10.22
CA VAL A 119 15.77 10.94 9.85
C VAL A 119 14.94 11.46 8.67
N TYR A 120 14.31 10.55 7.93
CA TYR A 120 13.47 10.86 6.77
C TYR A 120 11.98 11.06 7.14
N TYR A 121 11.60 10.81 8.39
CA TYR A 121 10.23 10.91 8.88
C TYR A 121 10.09 11.98 9.95
N ASN A 122 9.34 13.02 9.66
CA ASN A 122 8.96 14.05 10.63
C ASN A 122 7.68 13.62 11.36
N ARG A 123 7.80 13.28 12.64
CA ARG A 123 6.67 12.82 13.47
C ARG A 123 5.68 13.93 13.84
N GLU A 124 6.11 15.19 13.82
CA GLU A 124 5.24 16.31 14.17
C GLU A 124 4.24 16.62 13.05
N THR A 125 4.67 16.38 11.82
CA THR A 125 3.87 16.66 10.61
C THR A 125 3.43 15.38 9.88
N ASN A 126 3.85 14.19 10.37
CA ASN A 126 3.63 12.90 9.74
C ASN A 126 4.13 12.82 8.29
N SER A 127 5.23 13.52 7.98
CA SER A 127 5.74 13.67 6.63
C SER A 127 6.99 12.82 6.41
N TYR A 128 7.00 12.04 5.35
CA TYR A 128 8.12 11.18 4.96
C TYR A 128 8.67 11.60 3.60
N CYS A 129 9.99 11.76 3.52
CA CYS A 129 10.67 11.93 2.24
C CYS A 129 12.05 11.26 2.29
N TYR A 130 12.34 10.42 1.31
CA TYR A 130 13.64 9.80 1.12
C TYR A 130 14.27 10.25 -0.19
N ILE A 131 15.50 10.72 -0.11
CA ILE A 131 16.35 11.02 -1.27
C ILE A 131 17.63 10.19 -1.12
N GLY A 132 17.81 9.21 -1.98
CA GLY A 132 18.96 8.31 -1.94
C GLY A 132 18.88 7.23 -3.01
N ASN A 133 19.78 6.24 -2.92
CA ASN A 133 19.95 5.18 -3.91
C ASN A 133 19.50 3.80 -3.41
N GLU A 134 18.93 3.71 -2.21
CA GLU A 134 18.42 2.45 -1.70
C GLU A 134 17.20 1.99 -2.50
N LYS A 135 17.09 0.70 -2.70
CA LYS A 135 15.93 0.11 -3.36
C LYS A 135 14.71 0.17 -2.45
N PRO A 136 13.50 0.33 -3.01
CA PRO A 136 12.27 0.20 -2.26
C PRO A 136 12.22 -1.13 -1.49
N ASN A 137 11.74 -1.06 -0.26
CA ASN A 137 11.62 -2.21 0.66
C ASN A 137 10.29 -2.24 1.42
N HIS A 138 9.39 -1.32 1.09
CA HIS A 138 8.08 -1.18 1.72
C HIS A 138 7.05 -0.70 0.71
N ASP A 139 5.78 -1.07 0.94
CA ASP A 139 4.66 -0.66 0.11
C ASP A 139 3.63 0.10 0.94
N SER A 140 3.11 1.16 0.37
CA SER A 140 2.01 1.99 0.87
C SER A 140 1.00 2.24 -0.25
N VAL A 141 -0.07 2.96 0.05
CA VAL A 141 -1.07 3.34 -0.96
C VAL A 141 -1.22 4.85 -0.99
N ILE A 142 -1.00 5.44 -2.15
CA ILE A 142 -1.31 6.85 -2.41
C ILE A 142 -2.82 6.97 -2.58
N VAL A 143 -3.46 7.77 -1.74
CA VAL A 143 -4.92 7.96 -1.72
C VAL A 143 -5.36 9.40 -2.00
N GLY A 144 -4.42 10.33 -2.05
CA GLY A 144 -4.67 11.73 -2.32
C GLY A 144 -3.39 12.52 -2.50
N TRP A 145 -3.52 13.83 -2.59
CA TRP A 145 -2.39 14.75 -2.65
C TRP A 145 -2.80 16.17 -2.21
N ASP A 146 -1.81 16.97 -1.84
CA ASP A 146 -1.94 18.40 -1.63
C ASP A 146 -0.77 19.11 -2.31
N ASP A 147 -1.03 19.85 -3.38
CA ASP A 147 -0.01 20.58 -4.15
C ASP A 147 0.60 21.76 -3.40
N ASN A 148 -0.06 22.22 -2.32
CA ASN A 148 0.38 23.33 -1.48
C ASN A 148 0.97 22.88 -0.15
N TYR A 149 1.14 21.57 0.07
CA TYR A 149 1.74 21.06 1.31
C TYR A 149 3.17 21.58 1.44
N SER A 150 3.45 22.28 2.54
CA SER A 150 4.74 22.96 2.70
C SER A 150 5.90 21.98 2.78
N ARG A 151 6.94 22.23 1.98
CA ARG A 151 8.21 21.50 2.05
C ARG A 151 8.90 21.59 3.42
N GLU A 152 8.61 22.64 4.19
CA GLU A 152 9.16 22.84 5.55
C GLU A 152 8.66 21.76 6.54
N ASN A 153 7.60 21.02 6.20
CA ASN A 153 7.10 19.92 7.01
C ASN A 153 7.97 18.66 6.92
N PHE A 154 8.88 18.60 5.96
CA PHE A 154 9.80 17.47 5.80
C PHE A 154 11.13 17.71 6.49
N ASN A 155 11.80 16.65 6.91
CA ASN A 155 13.12 16.72 7.54
C ASN A 155 14.28 16.96 6.53
N LEU A 156 13.97 17.04 5.24
CA LEU A 156 14.93 17.26 4.17
C LEU A 156 14.70 18.63 3.53
N ASP A 157 15.77 19.21 3.00
CA ASP A 157 15.70 20.44 2.20
C ASP A 157 15.19 20.08 0.79
N LEU A 158 13.93 20.44 0.52
CA LEU A 158 13.24 20.12 -0.72
C LEU A 158 13.08 21.36 -1.61
N ALA A 159 13.11 21.13 -2.92
CA ALA A 159 13.08 22.22 -3.91
C ALA A 159 11.70 22.89 -4.06
N GLY A 160 10.61 22.23 -3.66
CA GLY A 160 9.24 22.75 -3.85
C GLY A 160 8.24 22.14 -2.89
N ASP A 161 7.07 22.72 -2.85
CA ASP A 161 5.93 22.28 -2.07
C ASP A 161 5.17 21.16 -2.78
N GLY A 162 4.28 20.50 -2.06
CA GLY A 162 3.42 19.42 -2.52
C GLY A 162 3.77 18.08 -1.91
N ALA A 163 2.74 17.28 -1.64
CA ALA A 163 2.88 15.94 -1.10
C ALA A 163 1.77 15.02 -1.60
N PHE A 164 2.04 13.74 -1.63
CA PHE A 164 1.00 12.70 -1.68
C PHE A 164 0.53 12.37 -0.27
N ILE A 165 -0.74 12.01 -0.15
CA ILE A 165 -1.32 11.46 1.07
C ILE A 165 -1.33 9.95 0.91
N CYS A 166 -0.69 9.25 1.85
CA CYS A 166 -0.52 7.81 1.78
C CYS A 166 -1.13 7.11 3.00
N THR A 167 -1.64 5.90 2.81
CA THR A 167 -1.97 5.00 3.91
C THR A 167 -0.87 3.98 4.11
N ASN A 168 -0.62 3.63 5.38
CA ASN A 168 0.34 2.59 5.76
C ASN A 168 -0.38 1.40 6.42
N SER A 169 0.32 0.29 6.60
CA SER A 169 -0.17 -0.95 7.19
C SER A 169 0.38 -1.21 8.61
N TRP A 170 0.70 -0.15 9.36
CA TRP A 170 1.25 -0.24 10.72
C TRP A 170 0.26 0.13 11.82
N GLY A 171 -1.03 0.16 11.50
CA GLY A 171 -2.11 0.49 12.43
C GLY A 171 -2.34 1.98 12.60
N GLU A 172 -3.36 2.30 13.40
CA GLU A 172 -3.82 3.67 13.64
C GLU A 172 -2.86 4.52 14.47
N ASP A 173 -1.94 3.87 15.19
CA ASP A 173 -0.90 4.56 15.99
C ASP A 173 0.23 5.16 15.12
N PHE A 174 0.29 4.80 13.84
CA PHE A 174 1.24 5.39 12.90
C PHE A 174 0.64 6.64 12.23
N GLY A 175 1.42 7.73 12.22
CA GLY A 175 1.04 8.94 11.53
C GLY A 175 -0.25 9.57 12.06
N ASP A 176 -1.08 10.05 11.15
CA ASP A 176 -2.44 10.51 11.46
C ASP A 176 -3.44 9.37 11.15
N GLN A 177 -3.75 8.55 12.16
CA GLN A 177 -4.66 7.39 12.04
C GLN A 177 -4.28 6.44 10.89
N GLY A 178 -2.99 6.16 10.73
CA GLY A 178 -2.45 5.29 9.68
C GLY A 178 -2.07 6.01 8.39
N TYR A 179 -2.27 7.33 8.30
CA TYR A 179 -1.89 8.16 7.14
C TYR A 179 -0.59 8.91 7.38
N PHE A 180 0.09 9.21 6.29
CA PHE A 180 1.32 10.02 6.30
C PHE A 180 1.49 10.74 4.96
#